data_9f7b40a4ed02ee21821e146e4a4e8109
#
_entry.id   9f7b40a4ed02ee21821e146e4a4e8109
#
_cell.length_a   1.000
_cell.length_b   1.000
_cell.length_c   1.000
_cell.angle_alpha   90.00
_cell.angle_beta   90.00
_cell.angle_gamma   90.00
#
_symmetry.space_group_name_H-M   'P 1'
#
loop_
_entity.id
_entity.type
_entity.pdbx_description
1 polymer ?
#
loop_
_entity_poly.entity_id
_entity_poly.type
_entity_poly.pdbx_seq_one_letter_code
_entity_poly.pdbx_strand_id
1 'polypeptide(L)'
;ELVYMSNHIDFYFDIISPYAYIAHKKILSHEKNIFKYKPIFLGGLHNLAGIDAPAFNKFKMKNMVNDCNLVSEKNNIKFKWNSNFPINSLNIMRGYLCINKDKKNDYLNAFFDAYWKDNQDLSKIENISKLLSKIKIDTEEFFKSIKDQSVKNKLINLTSEAFKKEVFGAPTFIVNNKIFWGQDRLEYALDELNKS
;
A
#
# COMPACT_ATOMS: atom_id res chain seq x y z
N GLU A 1 -32.34 11.46 -1.93
CA GLU A 1 -31.02 11.38 -1.29
C GLU A 1 -30.01 12.09 -2.18
N LEU A 2 -29.42 13.18 -1.69
CA LEU A 2 -28.29 13.83 -2.34
C LEU A 2 -27.13 12.84 -2.34
N VAL A 3 -26.85 12.23 -3.47
CA VAL A 3 -25.63 11.42 -3.66
C VAL A 3 -24.45 12.39 -3.55
N TYR A 4 -23.75 12.36 -2.44
CA TYR A 4 -22.55 13.17 -2.24
C TYR A 4 -21.47 12.59 -3.17
N MET A 5 -21.29 13.24 -4.31
CA MET A 5 -20.31 12.83 -5.32
C MET A 5 -18.89 13.12 -4.79
N SER A 6 -18.02 12.14 -4.78
CA SER A 6 -16.64 12.30 -4.32
C SER A 6 -15.82 13.04 -5.36
N ASN A 7 -14.95 13.94 -4.92
CA ASN A 7 -13.95 14.60 -5.78
C ASN A 7 -12.58 13.90 -5.73
N HIS A 8 -12.50 12.69 -5.15
CA HIS A 8 -11.27 11.94 -4.98
C HIS A 8 -11.55 10.43 -4.91
N ILE A 9 -10.50 9.67 -5.09
CA ILE A 9 -10.46 8.22 -4.93
C ILE A 9 -9.63 7.89 -3.69
N ASP A 10 -10.23 7.17 -2.72
CA ASP A 10 -9.47 6.60 -1.61
C ASP A 10 -8.70 5.38 -2.11
N PHE A 11 -7.38 5.36 -1.93
CA PHE A 11 -6.49 4.25 -2.29
C PHE A 11 -5.95 3.56 -1.04
N TYR A 12 -6.49 2.37 -0.76
CA TYR A 12 -6.08 1.54 0.38
C TYR A 12 -4.89 0.67 0.00
N PHE A 13 -3.83 0.74 0.78
CA PHE A 13 -2.56 0.10 0.46
C PHE A 13 -1.79 -0.39 1.68
N ASP A 14 -0.94 -1.38 1.44
CA ASP A 14 0.15 -1.80 2.32
C ASP A 14 1.37 -2.08 1.43
N ILE A 15 2.56 -1.69 1.88
CA ILE A 15 3.83 -1.91 1.15
C ILE A 15 4.07 -3.39 0.82
N ILE A 16 3.56 -4.31 1.63
CA ILE A 16 3.74 -5.75 1.41
C ILE A 16 2.97 -6.29 0.19
N SER A 17 2.00 -5.56 -0.33
CA SER A 17 1.23 -6.00 -1.50
C SER A 17 1.94 -5.66 -2.81
N PRO A 18 2.33 -6.66 -3.63
CA PRO A 18 2.91 -6.41 -4.95
C PRO A 18 1.92 -5.72 -5.88
N TYR A 19 0.64 -6.03 -5.77
CA TYR A 19 -0.41 -5.36 -6.56
C TYR A 19 -0.64 -3.91 -6.12
N ALA A 20 -0.43 -3.59 -4.82
CA ALA A 20 -0.45 -2.20 -4.36
C ALA A 20 0.74 -1.40 -4.91
N TYR A 21 1.92 -2.02 -5.03
CA TYR A 21 3.07 -1.42 -5.73
C TYR A 21 2.74 -1.10 -7.19
N ILE A 22 2.20 -2.07 -7.94
CA ILE A 22 1.81 -1.87 -9.34
C ILE A 22 0.76 -0.76 -9.47
N ALA A 23 -0.26 -0.77 -8.61
CA ALA A 23 -1.27 0.29 -8.56
C ALA A 23 -0.66 1.66 -8.28
N HIS A 24 0.25 1.76 -7.30
CA HIS A 24 0.96 3.00 -6.98
C HIS A 24 1.74 3.52 -8.20
N LYS A 25 2.45 2.66 -8.93
CA LYS A 25 3.17 3.05 -10.14
C LYS A 25 2.22 3.56 -11.25
N LYS A 26 1.06 2.95 -11.41
CA LYS A 26 0.03 3.44 -12.34
C LYS A 26 -0.53 4.79 -11.91
N ILE A 27 -0.82 4.98 -10.62
CA ILE A 27 -1.32 6.24 -10.06
C ILE A 27 -0.38 7.41 -10.35
N LEU A 28 0.94 7.19 -10.36
CA LEU A 28 1.93 8.26 -10.61
C LEU A 28 1.81 8.91 -11.99
N SER A 29 1.13 8.29 -12.95
CA SER A 29 0.84 8.86 -14.28
C SER A 29 -0.42 9.74 -14.32
N HIS A 30 -1.19 9.80 -13.23
CA HIS A 30 -2.41 10.58 -13.11
C HIS A 30 -2.20 11.82 -12.22
N GLU A 31 -3.20 12.70 -12.17
CA GLU A 31 -3.17 13.88 -11.30
C GLU A 31 -3.08 13.48 -9.82
N LYS A 32 -2.07 14.00 -9.12
CA LYS A 32 -1.77 13.60 -7.74
C LYS A 32 -2.90 13.90 -6.74
N ASN A 33 -3.69 14.93 -7.01
CA ASN A 33 -4.69 15.44 -6.05
C ASN A 33 -5.97 14.60 -5.99
N ILE A 34 -6.21 13.74 -6.98
CA ILE A 34 -7.43 12.92 -7.01
C ILE A 34 -7.31 11.65 -6.16
N PHE A 35 -6.11 11.27 -5.71
CA PHE A 35 -5.91 10.08 -4.88
C PHE A 35 -5.60 10.44 -3.43
N LYS A 36 -6.39 9.89 -2.49
CA LYS A 36 -6.12 9.92 -1.06
C LYS A 36 -5.59 8.57 -0.59
N TYR A 37 -4.32 8.53 -0.23
CA TYR A 37 -3.64 7.34 0.25
C TYR A 37 -4.11 6.96 1.64
N LYS A 38 -4.65 5.75 1.79
CA LYS A 38 -5.21 5.17 3.01
C LYS A 38 -4.35 3.98 3.46
N PRO A 39 -3.40 4.19 4.36
CA PRO A 39 -2.55 3.10 4.85
C PRO A 39 -3.38 2.14 5.71
N ILE A 40 -3.16 0.84 5.50
CA ILE A 40 -3.72 -0.25 6.30
C ILE A 40 -2.60 -1.22 6.67
N PHE A 41 -2.84 -2.07 7.66
CA PHE A 41 -2.02 -3.24 7.91
C PHE A 41 -2.73 -4.47 7.33
N LEU A 42 -2.23 -4.97 6.18
CA LEU A 42 -2.90 -6.02 5.41
C LEU A 42 -3.06 -7.32 6.18
N GLY A 43 -2.06 -7.71 6.98
CA GLY A 43 -2.17 -8.89 7.85
C GLY A 43 -3.29 -8.76 8.87
N GLY A 44 -3.45 -7.58 9.48
CA GLY A 44 -4.55 -7.28 10.40
C GLY A 44 -5.91 -7.28 9.70
N LEU A 45 -5.99 -6.72 8.49
CA LEU A 45 -7.21 -6.71 7.68
C LEU A 45 -7.65 -8.14 7.32
N HIS A 46 -6.72 -9.00 6.89
CA HIS A 46 -7.02 -10.40 6.58
C HIS A 46 -7.54 -11.14 7.81
N ASN A 47 -6.96 -10.92 8.99
CA ASN A 47 -7.46 -11.51 10.24
C ASN A 47 -8.90 -11.07 10.54
N LEU A 48 -9.22 -9.78 10.38
CA LEU A 48 -10.57 -9.27 10.58
C LEU A 48 -11.57 -9.86 9.59
N ALA A 49 -11.14 -10.06 8.35
CA ALA A 49 -11.99 -10.60 7.28
C ALA A 49 -12.07 -12.13 7.27
N GLY A 50 -11.31 -12.83 8.11
CA GLY A 50 -11.23 -14.30 8.12
C GLY A 50 -10.65 -14.89 6.82
N ILE A 51 -9.71 -14.17 6.21
CA ILE A 51 -9.09 -14.52 4.91
C ILE A 51 -7.65 -14.98 5.14
N ASP A 52 -7.31 -16.15 4.60
CA ASP A 52 -5.91 -16.58 4.50
C ASP A 52 -5.19 -15.81 3.39
N ALA A 53 -4.06 -15.21 3.72
CA ALA A 53 -3.27 -14.49 2.73
C ALA A 53 -2.85 -15.43 1.58
N PRO A 54 -2.94 -15.00 0.31
CA PRO A 54 -2.55 -15.81 -0.85
C PRO A 54 -1.12 -16.34 -0.77
N ALA A 55 -0.24 -15.64 -0.09
CA ALA A 55 1.15 -16.02 0.15
C ALA A 55 1.31 -17.36 0.88
N PHE A 56 0.32 -17.79 1.66
CA PHE A 56 0.36 -19.06 2.40
C PHE A 56 -0.19 -20.25 1.60
N ASN A 57 -0.69 -20.02 0.38
CA ASN A 57 -1.09 -21.08 -0.53
C ASN A 57 -0.10 -21.18 -1.68
N LYS A 58 0.58 -22.33 -1.84
CA LYS A 58 1.65 -22.55 -2.81
C LYS A 58 1.24 -22.23 -4.25
N PHE A 59 0.05 -22.61 -4.65
CA PHE A 59 -0.43 -22.41 -6.03
C PHE A 59 -0.81 -20.94 -6.26
N LYS A 60 -1.49 -20.31 -5.30
CA LYS A 60 -1.82 -18.87 -5.36
C LYS A 60 -0.54 -18.04 -5.39
N MET A 61 0.45 -18.39 -4.56
CA MET A 61 1.75 -17.72 -4.54
C MET A 61 2.46 -17.81 -5.90
N LYS A 62 2.53 -19.00 -6.49
CA LYS A 62 3.14 -19.21 -7.82
C LYS A 62 2.43 -18.39 -8.90
N ASN A 63 1.09 -18.39 -8.89
CA ASN A 63 0.30 -17.60 -9.83
C ASN A 63 0.53 -16.09 -9.62
N MET A 64 0.58 -15.63 -8.38
CA MET A 64 0.79 -14.22 -8.04
C MET A 64 2.15 -13.71 -8.53
N VAL A 65 3.23 -14.52 -8.39
CA VAL A 65 4.55 -14.20 -8.94
C VAL A 65 4.49 -14.03 -10.46
N ASN A 66 3.88 -14.99 -11.16
CA ASN A 66 3.74 -14.94 -12.61
C ASN A 66 2.90 -13.73 -13.06
N ASP A 67 1.76 -13.51 -12.44
CA ASP A 67 0.84 -12.44 -12.78
C ASP A 67 1.47 -11.05 -12.56
N CYS A 68 2.13 -10.83 -11.44
CA CYS A 68 2.83 -9.56 -11.17
C CYS A 68 3.92 -9.25 -12.21
N ASN A 69 4.67 -10.27 -12.64
CA ASN A 69 5.67 -10.09 -13.70
C ASN A 69 5.00 -9.70 -15.04
N LEU A 70 3.96 -10.42 -15.45
CA LEU A 70 3.24 -10.14 -16.71
C LEU A 70 2.61 -8.75 -16.71
N VAL A 71 1.93 -8.39 -15.62
CA VAL A 71 1.26 -7.07 -15.50
C VAL A 71 2.30 -5.95 -15.47
N SER A 72 3.39 -6.12 -14.75
CA SER A 72 4.46 -5.12 -14.67
C SER A 72 5.15 -4.92 -16.02
N GLU A 73 5.47 -5.99 -16.73
CA GLU A 73 6.04 -5.93 -18.09
C GLU A 73 5.11 -5.20 -19.05
N LYS A 74 3.83 -5.59 -19.09
CA LYS A 74 2.82 -4.94 -19.95
C LYS A 74 2.67 -3.45 -19.70
N ASN A 75 2.86 -2.99 -18.46
CA ASN A 75 2.73 -1.59 -18.06
C ASN A 75 4.07 -0.84 -17.97
N ASN A 76 5.18 -1.43 -18.44
CA ASN A 76 6.53 -0.86 -18.35
C ASN A 76 6.95 -0.46 -16.91
N ILE A 77 6.48 -1.23 -15.91
CA ILE A 77 6.82 -1.05 -14.50
C ILE A 77 8.03 -1.94 -14.18
N LYS A 78 9.10 -1.33 -13.68
CA LYS A 78 10.25 -2.10 -13.16
C LYS A 78 9.81 -2.86 -11.92
N PHE A 79 9.81 -4.18 -12.00
CA PHE A 79 9.36 -5.07 -10.93
C PHE A 79 10.32 -6.23 -10.77
N LYS A 80 10.57 -6.62 -9.51
CA LYS A 80 11.29 -7.84 -9.16
C LYS A 80 10.65 -8.43 -7.91
N TRP A 81 10.22 -9.69 -8.02
CA TRP A 81 9.70 -10.41 -6.86
C TRP A 81 10.74 -10.44 -5.74
N ASN A 82 10.33 -10.05 -4.53
CA ASN A 82 11.26 -10.00 -3.40
C ASN A 82 11.54 -11.40 -2.86
N SER A 83 12.83 -11.75 -2.77
CA SER A 83 13.29 -13.06 -2.29
C SER A 83 13.00 -13.30 -0.80
N ASN A 84 12.72 -12.22 -0.05
CA ASN A 84 12.37 -12.28 1.38
C ASN A 84 10.86 -12.12 1.63
N PHE A 85 10.03 -12.25 0.59
CA PHE A 85 8.58 -12.18 0.73
C PHE A 85 8.02 -13.47 1.37
N PRO A 86 7.06 -13.37 2.31
CA PRO A 86 6.53 -12.14 2.92
C PRO A 86 7.34 -11.68 4.14
N ILE A 87 7.39 -10.38 4.36
CA ILE A 87 7.89 -9.78 5.61
C ILE A 87 6.72 -9.16 6.40
N ASN A 88 6.97 -8.84 7.67
CA ASN A 88 6.03 -8.07 8.47
C ASN A 88 6.16 -6.57 8.15
N SER A 89 5.16 -6.00 7.48
CA SER A 89 5.14 -4.59 7.06
C SER A 89 4.73 -3.62 8.18
N LEU A 90 4.39 -4.11 9.37
CA LEU A 90 3.77 -3.33 10.44
C LEU A 90 4.54 -2.04 10.77
N ASN A 91 5.86 -2.13 10.96
CA ASN A 91 6.68 -0.98 11.31
C ASN A 91 6.83 0.00 10.13
N ILE A 92 6.85 -0.49 8.90
CA ILE A 92 6.90 0.34 7.70
C ILE A 92 5.59 1.13 7.56
N MET A 93 4.44 0.48 7.79
CA MET A 93 3.14 1.13 7.71
C MET A 93 2.91 2.13 8.87
N ARG A 94 3.38 1.83 10.08
CA ARG A 94 3.43 2.79 11.20
C ARG A 94 4.32 3.99 10.85
N GLY A 95 5.47 3.73 10.22
CA GLY A 95 6.39 4.77 9.77
C GLY A 95 5.74 5.78 8.84
N TYR A 96 4.95 5.31 7.88
CA TYR A 96 4.18 6.20 7.00
C TYR A 96 3.24 7.15 7.76
N LEU A 97 2.73 6.74 8.91
CA LEU A 97 1.85 7.56 9.76
C LEU A 97 2.61 8.61 10.58
N CYS A 98 3.91 8.35 10.87
CA CYS A 98 4.74 9.22 11.71
C CYS A 98 5.38 10.38 10.97
N ILE A 99 5.64 10.21 9.67
CA ILE A 99 6.43 11.18 8.89
C ILE A 99 5.60 12.38 8.47
N ASN A 100 6.28 13.49 8.21
CA ASN A 100 5.66 14.73 7.75
C ASN A 100 4.97 14.53 6.39
N LYS A 101 3.92 15.30 6.16
CA LYS A 101 3.08 15.19 4.95
C LYS A 101 3.87 15.38 3.66
N ASP A 102 4.80 16.30 3.63
CA ASP A 102 5.69 16.60 2.49
C ASP A 102 6.65 15.45 2.15
N LYS A 103 6.97 14.59 3.11
CA LYS A 103 7.84 13.41 2.95
C LYS A 103 7.12 12.13 2.55
N LYS A 104 5.79 12.11 2.59
CA LYS A 104 5.02 10.86 2.36
C LYS A 104 5.22 10.26 0.98
N ASN A 105 5.30 11.08 -0.06
CA ASN A 105 5.54 10.60 -1.42
C ASN A 105 6.96 10.02 -1.56
N ASP A 106 7.97 10.69 -1.01
CA ASP A 106 9.36 10.20 -1.02
C ASP A 106 9.46 8.86 -0.28
N TYR A 107 8.79 8.76 0.87
CA TYR A 107 8.72 7.54 1.67
C TYR A 107 8.09 6.39 0.89
N LEU A 108 6.91 6.58 0.31
CA LEU A 108 6.22 5.54 -0.46
C LEU A 108 7.05 5.07 -1.66
N ASN A 109 7.58 6.00 -2.44
CA ASN A 109 8.43 5.68 -3.58
C ASN A 109 9.67 4.90 -3.15
N ALA A 110 10.35 5.35 -2.09
CA ALA A 110 11.57 4.70 -1.61
C ALA A 110 11.30 3.28 -1.10
N PHE A 111 10.27 3.08 -0.26
CA PHE A 111 9.99 1.77 0.34
C PHE A 111 9.38 0.78 -0.66
N PHE A 112 8.46 1.21 -1.51
CA PHE A 112 7.92 0.38 -2.58
C PHE A 112 9.00 -0.04 -3.57
N ASP A 113 9.84 0.89 -4.04
CA ASP A 113 10.92 0.56 -4.97
C ASP A 113 11.97 -0.34 -4.34
N ALA A 114 12.39 -0.05 -3.11
CA ALA A 114 13.35 -0.89 -2.41
C ALA A 114 12.88 -2.34 -2.31
N TYR A 115 11.59 -2.56 -2.02
CA TYR A 115 11.05 -3.89 -1.82
C TYR A 115 10.72 -4.60 -3.15
N TRP A 116 10.00 -3.93 -4.07
CA TRP A 116 9.43 -4.57 -5.27
C TRP A 116 10.19 -4.30 -6.58
N LYS A 117 11.22 -3.48 -6.55
CA LYS A 117 12.11 -3.24 -7.70
C LYS A 117 13.54 -3.67 -7.40
N ASP A 118 14.05 -3.28 -6.23
CA ASP A 118 15.47 -3.42 -5.89
C ASP A 118 15.75 -4.67 -5.03
N ASN A 119 14.72 -5.47 -4.72
CA ASN A 119 14.82 -6.73 -3.96
C ASN A 119 15.51 -6.58 -2.59
N GLN A 120 15.31 -5.46 -1.90
CA GLN A 120 15.92 -5.24 -0.60
C GLN A 120 15.15 -5.97 0.51
N ASP A 121 15.89 -6.48 1.48
CA ASP A 121 15.30 -7.10 2.68
C ASP A 121 14.92 -6.03 3.70
N LEU A 122 13.66 -5.61 3.69
CA LEU A 122 13.12 -4.60 4.61
C LEU A 122 12.71 -5.17 5.98
N SER A 123 13.01 -6.43 6.27
CA SER A 123 12.97 -6.96 7.63
C SER A 123 14.16 -6.50 8.47
N LYS A 124 15.23 -6.03 7.81
CA LYS A 124 16.47 -5.58 8.44
C LYS A 124 16.46 -4.09 8.71
N ILE A 125 16.70 -3.73 9.99
CA ILE A 125 16.76 -2.34 10.45
C ILE A 125 17.77 -1.52 9.68
N GLU A 126 18.92 -2.10 9.34
CA GLU A 126 20.00 -1.43 8.59
C GLU A 126 19.55 -0.97 7.21
N ASN A 127 18.73 -1.77 6.52
CA ASN A 127 18.21 -1.42 5.21
C ASN A 127 17.16 -0.33 5.30
N ILE A 128 16.27 -0.40 6.29
CA ILE A 128 15.31 0.68 6.59
C ILE A 128 16.06 1.99 6.90
N SER A 129 17.07 1.94 7.76
CA SER A 129 17.88 3.11 8.14
C SER A 129 18.56 3.77 6.94
N LYS A 130 19.11 2.99 6.02
CA LYS A 130 19.71 3.49 4.77
C LYS A 130 18.68 4.20 3.90
N LEU A 131 17.48 3.66 3.76
CA LEU A 131 16.40 4.29 3.00
C LEU A 131 15.96 5.61 3.63
N LEU A 132 15.73 5.64 4.94
CA LEU A 132 15.35 6.84 5.68
C LEU A 132 16.39 7.95 5.51
N SER A 133 17.68 7.62 5.67
CA SER A 133 18.78 8.58 5.47
C SER A 133 18.80 9.14 4.04
N LYS A 134 18.58 8.28 3.03
CA LYS A 134 18.53 8.69 1.62
C LYS A 134 17.44 9.70 1.33
N ILE A 135 16.29 9.59 1.99
CA ILE A 135 15.16 10.52 1.84
C ILE A 135 15.14 11.62 2.92
N LYS A 136 16.22 11.74 3.67
CA LYS A 136 16.42 12.77 4.69
C LYS A 136 15.35 12.76 5.80
N ILE A 137 15.03 11.56 6.29
CA ILE A 137 14.22 11.33 7.48
C ILE A 137 15.14 10.92 8.63
N ASP A 138 14.96 11.56 9.79
CA ASP A 138 15.70 11.21 11.01
C ASP A 138 15.38 9.78 11.44
N THR A 139 16.40 8.93 11.44
CA THR A 139 16.28 7.50 11.69
C THR A 139 15.97 7.20 13.16
N GLU A 140 16.57 7.94 14.09
CA GLU A 140 16.37 7.76 15.53
C GLU A 140 14.93 8.14 15.92
N GLU A 141 14.51 9.33 15.49
CA GLU A 141 13.13 9.81 15.71
C GLU A 141 12.11 8.87 15.06
N PHE A 142 12.38 8.35 13.86
CA PHE A 142 11.52 7.37 13.19
C PHE A 142 11.31 6.12 14.03
N PHE A 143 12.41 5.48 14.49
CA PHE A 143 12.30 4.24 15.30
C PHE A 143 11.71 4.46 16.69
N LYS A 144 11.81 5.66 17.22
CA LYS A 144 11.09 6.07 18.44
C LYS A 144 9.60 6.21 18.16
N SER A 145 9.23 6.95 17.12
CA SER A 145 7.84 7.29 16.79
C SER A 145 6.99 6.06 16.44
N ILE A 146 7.52 5.08 15.72
CA ILE A 146 6.77 3.83 15.40
C ILE A 146 6.44 2.98 16.62
N LYS A 147 7.08 3.21 17.76
CA LYS A 147 6.80 2.54 19.04
C LYS A 147 5.73 3.25 19.87
N ASP A 148 5.39 4.49 19.51
CA ASP A 148 4.37 5.27 20.21
C ASP A 148 3.01 4.57 20.14
N GLN A 149 2.32 4.51 21.29
CA GLN A 149 1.02 3.85 21.40
C GLN A 149 -0.04 4.55 20.54
N SER A 150 0.05 5.87 20.38
CA SER A 150 -0.89 6.63 19.54
C SER A 150 -0.77 6.22 18.07
N VAL A 151 0.43 6.01 17.57
CA VAL A 151 0.70 5.55 16.20
C VAL A 151 0.23 4.11 15.98
N LYS A 152 0.48 3.23 16.96
CA LYS A 152 -0.03 1.84 16.93
C LYS A 152 -1.55 1.82 16.86
N ASN A 153 -2.22 2.58 17.73
CA ASN A 153 -3.67 2.68 17.75
C ASN A 153 -4.22 3.28 16.45
N LYS A 154 -3.54 4.28 15.89
CA LYS A 154 -3.94 4.91 14.63
C LYS A 154 -3.97 3.90 13.47
N LEU A 155 -2.95 3.07 13.33
CA LEU A 155 -2.93 2.05 12.27
C LEU A 155 -4.01 0.98 12.48
N ILE A 156 -4.22 0.55 13.73
CA ILE A 156 -5.28 -0.40 14.10
C ILE A 156 -6.64 0.19 13.70
N ASN A 157 -6.90 1.45 14.07
CA ASN A 157 -8.17 2.12 13.77
C ASN A 157 -8.39 2.27 12.27
N LEU A 158 -7.37 2.71 11.51
CA LEU A 158 -7.46 2.85 10.05
C LEU A 158 -7.75 1.51 9.37
N THR A 159 -7.14 0.42 9.84
CA THR A 159 -7.39 -0.93 9.33
C THR A 159 -8.81 -1.40 9.66
N SER A 160 -9.28 -1.15 10.89
CA SER A 160 -10.66 -1.47 11.31
C SER A 160 -11.71 -0.65 10.56
N GLU A 161 -11.44 0.64 10.32
CA GLU A 161 -12.32 1.50 9.52
C GLU A 161 -12.38 1.05 8.06
N ALA A 162 -11.25 0.62 7.48
CA ALA A 162 -11.23 0.03 6.15
C ALA A 162 -12.10 -1.24 6.09
N PHE A 163 -11.98 -2.12 7.09
CA PHE A 163 -12.81 -3.32 7.20
C PHE A 163 -14.32 -3.00 7.31
N LYS A 164 -14.69 -1.99 8.11
CA LYS A 164 -16.08 -1.53 8.19
C LYS A 164 -16.64 -0.98 6.87
N LYS A 165 -15.78 -0.53 5.98
CA LYS A 165 -16.09 -0.12 4.61
C LYS A 165 -16.01 -1.27 3.61
N GLU A 166 -15.99 -2.51 4.09
CA GLU A 166 -15.92 -3.74 3.30
C GLU A 166 -14.62 -3.90 2.49
N VAL A 167 -13.55 -3.20 2.85
CA VAL A 167 -12.22 -3.45 2.30
C VAL A 167 -11.69 -4.76 2.87
N PHE A 168 -11.29 -5.67 2.01
CA PHE A 168 -10.81 -7.01 2.39
C PHE A 168 -9.43 -7.36 1.82
N GLY A 169 -8.83 -6.47 1.07
CA GLY A 169 -7.51 -6.64 0.46
C GLY A 169 -6.91 -5.34 -0.05
N ALA A 170 -5.66 -5.39 -0.48
CA ALA A 170 -4.94 -4.25 -1.06
C ALA A 170 -4.29 -4.64 -2.40
N PRO A 171 -4.35 -3.77 -3.44
CA PRO A 171 -4.96 -2.43 -3.42
C PRO A 171 -6.49 -2.48 -3.48
N THR A 172 -7.12 -1.53 -2.84
CA THR A 172 -8.56 -1.26 -3.01
C THR A 172 -8.75 0.24 -3.26
N PHE A 173 -9.60 0.57 -4.22
CA PHE A 173 -10.03 1.95 -4.49
C PHE A 173 -11.48 2.09 -4.05
N ILE A 174 -11.80 3.22 -3.39
CA ILE A 174 -13.20 3.59 -3.08
C ILE A 174 -13.47 4.97 -3.65
N VAL A 175 -14.54 5.08 -4.41
CA VAL A 175 -15.08 6.33 -4.94
C VAL A 175 -16.61 6.23 -5.04
N ASN A 176 -17.34 7.27 -4.66
CA ASN A 176 -18.80 7.29 -4.65
C ASN A 176 -19.43 6.08 -3.91
N ASN A 177 -18.82 5.67 -2.79
CA ASN A 177 -19.19 4.47 -2.00
C ASN A 177 -19.14 3.14 -2.77
N LYS A 178 -18.45 3.09 -3.91
CA LYS A 178 -18.22 1.85 -4.67
C LYS A 178 -16.80 1.37 -4.46
N ILE A 179 -16.64 0.05 -4.34
CA ILE A 179 -15.37 -0.64 -4.11
C ILE A 179 -14.85 -1.20 -5.43
N PHE A 180 -13.57 -0.93 -5.69
CA PHE A 180 -12.82 -1.44 -6.83
C PHE A 180 -11.56 -2.13 -6.29
N TRP A 181 -11.59 -3.44 -6.17
CA TRP A 181 -10.48 -4.22 -5.64
C TRP A 181 -9.59 -4.73 -6.75
N GLY A 182 -8.29 -4.44 -6.62
CA GLY A 182 -7.24 -4.89 -7.53
C GLY A 182 -6.61 -3.75 -8.33
N GLN A 183 -5.35 -3.95 -8.74
CA GLN A 183 -4.61 -2.99 -9.55
C GLN A 183 -5.22 -2.78 -10.95
N ASP A 184 -5.96 -3.77 -11.43
CA ASP A 184 -6.66 -3.78 -12.72
C ASP A 184 -8.01 -3.07 -12.69
N ARG A 185 -8.42 -2.55 -11.53
CA ARG A 185 -9.68 -1.80 -11.34
C ARG A 185 -9.48 -0.28 -11.27
N LEU A 186 -8.25 0.20 -11.41
CA LEU A 186 -7.94 1.63 -11.34
C LEU A 186 -8.74 2.44 -12.38
N GLU A 187 -8.78 1.99 -13.64
CA GLU A 187 -9.51 2.68 -14.71
C GLU A 187 -11.01 2.76 -14.43
N TYR A 188 -11.60 1.69 -13.86
CA TYR A 188 -13.00 1.70 -13.46
C TYR A 188 -13.29 2.70 -12.32
N ALA A 189 -12.35 2.85 -11.38
CA ALA A 189 -12.47 3.84 -10.31
C ALA A 189 -12.35 5.28 -10.86
N LEU A 190 -11.47 5.51 -11.83
CA LEU A 190 -11.34 6.78 -12.55
C LEU A 190 -12.61 7.12 -13.34
N ASP A 191 -13.16 6.14 -14.08
CA ASP A 191 -14.42 6.30 -14.78
C ASP A 191 -15.57 6.65 -13.84
N GLU A 192 -15.61 6.03 -12.66
CA GLU A 192 -16.63 6.35 -11.66
C GLU A 192 -16.47 7.76 -11.09
N LEU A 193 -15.23 8.22 -10.87
CA LEU A 193 -14.97 9.59 -10.43
C LEU A 193 -15.45 10.61 -11.47
N ASN A 194 -15.26 10.33 -12.75
CA ASN A 194 -15.64 11.23 -13.85
C ASN A 194 -17.15 11.29 -14.11
N LYS A 195 -17.97 10.44 -13.45
CA LYS A 195 -19.43 10.54 -13.49
C LYS A 195 -19.99 11.60 -12.54
N SER A 196 -19.12 12.20 -11.76
CA SER A 196 -19.46 13.18 -10.71
C SER A 196 -19.67 14.57 -11.24
#